data_a1336df2bf9de4a558b934ec4ae3bc69
#
_entry.id   a1336df2bf9de4a558b934ec4ae3bc69
#
_cell.length_a   1.000
_cell.length_b   1.000
_cell.length_c   1.000
_cell.angle_alpha   90.00
_cell.angle_beta   90.00
_cell.angle_gamma   90.00
#
_symmetry.space_group_name_H-M   'P 1'
#
loop_
_entity.id
_entity.type
_entity.pdbx_description
1 polymer ?
#
loop_
_entity_poly.entity_id
_entity_poly.type
_entity_poly.pdbx_seq_one_letter_code
_entity_poly.pdbx_strand_id
1 'polypeptide(L)'
;MGTILAIDPGNIQSGYVIVEHDGEEIRRVLEVGKIENNVLLSLIAQKLYGNGYDVAIEMIAGMGMTVGQEVFDTCVWIGRFWQTVLWQTGYGPTRIFRREEKLDLCGSLSAKDANIRQALVDRYAPGQPYFGKGTKKDPGFFYGFAADMWAAMAVATTYFDKYIKGVKL
;
A
#
# COMPACT_ATOMS: atom_id res chain seq x y z
N MET A 1 -17.46 -6.92 5.47
CA MET A 1 -16.37 -6.85 4.48
C MET A 1 -15.98 -5.40 4.30
N GLY A 2 -14.69 -5.06 4.46
CA GLY A 2 -14.15 -3.74 4.23
C GLY A 2 -13.15 -3.74 3.08
N THR A 3 -12.84 -2.56 2.55
CA THR A 3 -11.91 -2.41 1.42
C THR A 3 -10.88 -1.34 1.75
N ILE A 4 -9.61 -1.65 1.52
CA ILE A 4 -8.50 -0.71 1.70
C ILE A 4 -7.89 -0.41 0.34
N LEU A 5 -7.78 0.87 -0.01
CA LEU A 5 -6.91 1.37 -1.07
C LEU A 5 -5.61 1.85 -0.44
N ALA A 6 -4.50 1.22 -0.77
CA ALA A 6 -3.18 1.64 -0.30
C ALA A 6 -2.29 2.10 -1.46
N ILE A 7 -1.51 3.16 -1.21
CA ILE A 7 -0.70 3.84 -2.21
C ILE A 7 0.74 3.95 -1.72
N ASP A 8 1.68 3.54 -2.56
CA ASP A 8 3.12 3.85 -2.48
C ASP A 8 3.46 4.94 -3.51
N PRO A 9 3.58 6.22 -3.08
CA PRO A 9 3.73 7.34 -4.00
C PRO A 9 5.14 7.42 -4.59
N GLY A 10 5.20 7.70 -5.89
CA GLY A 10 6.44 8.07 -6.59
C GLY A 10 6.31 9.44 -7.29
N ASN A 11 7.41 9.91 -7.86
CA ASN A 11 7.47 11.21 -8.53
C ASN A 11 6.77 11.24 -9.91
N ILE A 12 6.67 10.12 -10.61
CA ILE A 12 6.04 10.00 -11.94
C ILE A 12 4.93 8.96 -11.92
N GLN A 13 5.22 7.77 -11.39
CA GLN A 13 4.32 6.65 -11.24
C GLN A 13 4.23 6.27 -9.78
N SER A 14 3.09 5.76 -9.36
CA SER A 14 2.88 5.25 -8.01
C SER A 14 2.39 3.80 -8.05
N GLY A 15 2.82 3.02 -7.06
CA GLY A 15 2.26 1.71 -6.77
C GLY A 15 0.94 1.85 -6.01
N TYR A 16 -0.01 0.98 -6.27
CA TYR A 16 -1.23 0.89 -5.49
C TYR A 16 -1.74 -0.54 -5.39
N VAL A 17 -2.50 -0.78 -4.36
CA VAL A 17 -3.25 -2.03 -4.17
C VAL A 17 -4.62 -1.74 -3.59
N ILE A 18 -5.61 -2.49 -4.04
CA ILE A 18 -6.94 -2.52 -3.42
C ILE A 18 -7.14 -3.93 -2.87
N VAL A 19 -7.37 -4.02 -1.56
CA VAL A 19 -7.58 -5.29 -0.87
C VAL A 19 -8.92 -5.31 -0.16
N GLU A 20 -9.49 -6.50 -0.03
CA GLU A 20 -10.68 -6.77 0.74
C GLU A 20 -10.33 -7.52 2.03
N HIS A 21 -10.97 -7.14 3.14
CA HIS A 21 -10.80 -7.77 4.45
C HIS A 21 -12.15 -8.03 5.14
N ASP A 22 -12.16 -8.95 6.08
CA ASP A 22 -13.33 -9.28 6.90
C ASP A 22 -13.26 -8.77 8.36
N GLY A 23 -12.22 -7.97 8.67
CA GLY A 23 -11.92 -7.47 10.00
C GLY A 23 -10.89 -8.32 10.75
N GLU A 24 -10.73 -9.59 10.39
CA GLU A 24 -9.77 -10.53 10.99
C GLU A 24 -8.52 -10.70 10.12
N GLU A 25 -8.71 -10.73 8.80
CA GLU A 25 -7.60 -10.83 7.84
C GLU A 25 -7.94 -10.20 6.49
N ILE A 26 -6.89 -9.84 5.74
CA ILE A 26 -7.00 -9.48 4.33
C ILE A 26 -7.24 -10.77 3.54
N ARG A 27 -8.38 -10.84 2.87
CA ARG A 27 -8.86 -12.05 2.19
C ARG A 27 -8.35 -12.17 0.76
N ARG A 28 -8.29 -11.06 0.05
CA ARG A 28 -7.87 -11.06 -1.36
C ARG A 28 -7.42 -9.69 -1.84
N VAL A 29 -6.61 -9.71 -2.89
CA VAL A 29 -6.29 -8.54 -3.69
C VAL A 29 -7.34 -8.39 -4.77
N LEU A 30 -8.01 -7.24 -4.80
CA LEU A 30 -9.02 -6.91 -5.82
C LEU A 30 -8.38 -6.29 -7.06
N GLU A 31 -7.39 -5.44 -6.84
CA GLU A 31 -6.69 -4.73 -7.90
C GLU A 31 -5.29 -4.35 -7.43
N VAL A 32 -4.32 -4.40 -8.32
CA VAL A 32 -2.94 -3.99 -8.05
C VAL A 32 -2.31 -3.42 -9.31
N GLY A 33 -1.48 -2.39 -9.14
CA GLY A 33 -0.81 -1.77 -10.29
C GLY A 33 0.29 -0.78 -9.91
N LYS A 34 1.07 -0.43 -10.92
CA LYS A 34 1.97 0.73 -10.94
C LYS A 34 1.62 1.54 -12.17
N ILE A 35 1.11 2.75 -11.98
CA ILE A 35 0.56 3.57 -13.05
C ILE A 35 1.00 5.03 -12.91
N GLU A 36 0.87 5.78 -13.99
CA GLU A 36 1.09 7.23 -14.02
C GLU A 36 0.24 7.95 -12.97
N ASN A 37 0.83 8.91 -12.28
CA ASN A 37 0.19 9.59 -11.16
C ASN A 37 -1.13 10.30 -11.54
N ASN A 38 -1.24 10.87 -12.72
CA ASN A 38 -2.51 11.45 -13.20
C ASN A 38 -3.61 10.40 -13.42
N VAL A 39 -3.22 9.20 -13.89
CA VAL A 39 -4.14 8.08 -14.06
C VAL A 39 -4.60 7.58 -12.69
N LEU A 40 -3.67 7.50 -11.73
CA LEU A 40 -4.00 7.11 -10.35
C LEU A 40 -4.95 8.12 -9.69
N LEU A 41 -4.78 9.43 -9.90
CA LEU A 41 -5.74 10.44 -9.41
C LEU A 41 -7.16 10.17 -9.90
N SER A 42 -7.30 9.87 -11.18
CA SER A 42 -8.61 9.57 -11.79
C SER A 42 -9.19 8.28 -11.22
N LEU A 43 -8.36 7.26 -11.03
CA LEU A 43 -8.76 5.99 -10.42
C LEU A 43 -9.24 6.20 -8.98
N ILE A 44 -8.49 6.95 -8.16
CA ILE A 44 -8.86 7.27 -6.77
C ILE A 44 -10.23 7.96 -6.74
N ALA A 45 -10.41 9.00 -7.55
CA ALA A 45 -11.68 9.73 -7.62
C ALA A 45 -12.85 8.80 -7.99
N GLN A 46 -12.66 7.94 -8.97
CA GLN A 46 -13.68 6.99 -9.43
C GLN A 46 -14.00 5.92 -8.38
N LYS A 47 -12.97 5.31 -7.78
CA LYS A 47 -13.13 4.21 -6.81
C LYS A 47 -13.75 4.68 -5.50
N LEU A 48 -13.42 5.88 -5.03
CA LEU A 48 -13.93 6.40 -3.78
C LEU A 48 -15.33 7.00 -3.89
N TYR A 49 -15.77 7.37 -5.10
CA TYR A 49 -17.09 7.97 -5.30
C TYR A 49 -18.20 6.99 -4.86
N GLY A 50 -18.91 7.34 -3.78
CA GLY A 50 -20.00 6.54 -3.25
C GLY A 50 -19.60 5.20 -2.62
N ASN A 51 -18.31 4.91 -2.46
CA ASN A 51 -17.79 3.69 -1.84
C ASN A 51 -17.08 4.00 -0.52
N GLY A 52 -17.32 3.16 0.50
CA GLY A 52 -16.69 3.29 1.81
C GLY A 52 -15.32 2.61 1.88
N TYR A 53 -14.35 3.10 1.09
CA TYR A 53 -12.98 2.59 1.14
C TYR A 53 -12.20 3.29 2.26
N ASP A 54 -11.46 2.50 3.04
CA ASP A 54 -10.35 3.04 3.82
C ASP A 54 -9.18 3.36 2.90
N VAL A 55 -8.50 4.48 3.13
CA VAL A 55 -7.37 4.87 2.29
C VAL A 55 -6.12 5.06 3.15
N ALA A 56 -5.05 4.37 2.77
CA ALA A 56 -3.73 4.51 3.37
C ALA A 56 -2.71 4.96 2.33
N ILE A 57 -1.75 5.79 2.73
CA ILE A 57 -0.69 6.28 1.85
C ILE A 57 0.65 6.25 2.57
N GLU A 58 1.69 5.73 1.92
CA GLU A 58 3.04 5.82 2.45
C GLU A 58 3.46 7.29 2.50
N MET A 59 3.99 7.71 3.66
CA MET A 59 4.46 9.07 3.88
C MET A 59 5.97 9.10 4.03
N ILE A 60 6.59 10.03 3.33
CA ILE A 60 8.03 10.29 3.44
C ILE A 60 8.35 10.88 4.81
N ALA A 61 9.39 10.35 5.45
CA ALA A 61 9.94 10.91 6.69
C ALA A 61 11.34 11.47 6.43
N GLY A 62 11.61 12.64 6.99
CA GLY A 62 12.96 13.21 6.98
C GLY A 62 13.92 12.36 7.82
N MET A 63 15.06 12.00 7.26
CA MET A 63 16.11 11.20 7.89
C MET A 63 17.34 12.05 8.26
N GLY A 64 17.22 13.39 8.18
CA GLY A 64 18.35 14.30 8.40
C GLY A 64 19.39 14.34 7.28
N MET A 65 19.13 13.67 6.16
CA MET A 65 19.99 13.67 4.97
C MET A 65 19.42 14.61 3.90
N THR A 66 20.31 15.10 3.03
CA THR A 66 19.91 15.84 1.84
C THR A 66 19.06 14.96 0.94
N VAL A 67 17.94 15.49 0.47
CA VAL A 67 17.02 14.81 -0.44
C VAL A 67 17.09 15.43 -1.84
N GLY A 68 16.92 14.61 -2.87
CA GLY A 68 16.88 15.05 -4.26
C GLY A 68 15.52 15.63 -4.67
N GLN A 69 15.49 16.25 -5.86
CA GLN A 69 14.26 16.82 -6.44
C GLN A 69 13.10 15.80 -6.51
N GLU A 70 13.39 14.55 -6.79
CA GLU A 70 12.39 13.47 -6.87
C GLU A 70 11.57 13.31 -5.60
N VAL A 71 12.18 13.56 -4.43
CA VAL A 71 11.47 13.50 -3.14
C VAL A 71 10.48 14.66 -3.02
N PHE A 72 10.86 15.87 -3.44
CA PHE A 72 9.96 17.01 -3.44
C PHE A 72 8.80 16.80 -4.42
N ASP A 73 9.08 16.28 -5.61
CA ASP A 73 8.05 15.97 -6.60
C ASP A 73 7.08 14.89 -6.08
N THR A 74 7.60 13.88 -5.39
CA THR A 74 6.77 12.87 -4.70
C THR A 74 5.89 13.50 -3.62
N CYS A 75 6.40 14.45 -2.82
CA CYS A 75 5.60 15.16 -1.82
C CYS A 75 4.45 15.96 -2.45
N VAL A 76 4.69 16.58 -3.62
CA VAL A 76 3.62 17.25 -4.38
C VAL A 76 2.51 16.26 -4.77
N TRP A 77 2.88 15.07 -5.24
CA TRP A 77 1.92 14.03 -5.58
C TRP A 77 1.17 13.48 -4.37
N ILE A 78 1.86 13.27 -3.24
CA ILE A 78 1.20 12.90 -1.98
C ILE A 78 0.11 13.93 -1.62
N GLY A 79 0.41 15.22 -1.73
CA GLY A 79 -0.56 16.29 -1.47
C GLY A 79 -1.77 16.25 -2.42
N ARG A 80 -1.55 15.97 -3.71
CA ARG A 80 -2.62 15.82 -4.71
C ARG A 80 -3.50 14.60 -4.44
N PHE A 81 -2.92 13.45 -4.14
CA PHE A 81 -3.66 12.25 -3.74
C PHE A 81 -4.46 12.52 -2.46
N TRP A 82 -3.83 13.13 -1.46
CA TRP A 82 -4.46 13.52 -0.21
C TRP A 82 -5.71 14.37 -0.45
N GLN A 83 -5.58 15.43 -1.25
CA GLN A 83 -6.68 16.33 -1.54
C GLN A 83 -7.82 15.63 -2.27
N THR A 84 -7.49 14.73 -3.21
CA THR A 84 -8.49 13.94 -3.94
C THR A 84 -9.27 13.02 -2.98
N VAL A 85 -8.57 12.32 -2.09
CA VAL A 85 -9.21 11.48 -1.08
C VAL A 85 -10.11 12.31 -0.16
N LEU A 86 -9.60 13.44 0.35
CA LEU A 86 -10.36 14.35 1.21
C LEU A 86 -11.66 14.84 0.55
N TRP A 87 -11.63 15.19 -0.72
CA TRP A 87 -12.82 15.61 -1.46
C TRP A 87 -13.84 14.50 -1.66
N GLN A 88 -13.38 13.26 -1.83
CA GLN A 88 -14.28 12.13 -2.06
C GLN A 88 -14.87 11.55 -0.78
N THR A 89 -14.15 11.60 0.34
CA THR A 89 -14.53 10.90 1.58
C THR A 89 -14.87 11.84 2.74
N GLY A 90 -14.49 13.12 2.65
CA GLY A 90 -14.59 14.09 3.74
C GLY A 90 -13.42 14.04 4.75
N TYR A 91 -12.49 13.09 4.63
CA TYR A 91 -11.28 12.98 5.46
C TYR A 91 -10.09 12.52 4.62
N GLY A 92 -8.88 12.89 5.04
CA GLY A 92 -7.65 12.52 4.33
C GLY A 92 -7.28 11.04 4.53
N PRO A 93 -6.40 10.49 3.69
CA PRO A 93 -5.88 9.14 3.88
C PRO A 93 -5.08 9.03 5.18
N THR A 94 -4.99 7.83 5.72
CA THR A 94 -4.10 7.53 6.85
C THR A 94 -2.66 7.45 6.35
N ARG A 95 -1.76 8.17 7.02
CA ARG A 95 -0.32 8.13 6.73
C ARG A 95 0.31 6.91 7.39
N ILE A 96 1.02 6.13 6.61
CA ILE A 96 1.86 5.02 7.07
C ILE A 96 3.31 5.37 6.77
N PHE A 97 4.19 5.21 7.73
CA PHE A 97 5.62 5.47 7.54
C PHE A 97 6.38 4.16 7.36
N ARG A 98 7.42 4.19 6.56
CA ARG A 98 8.26 3.01 6.28
C ARG A 98 8.76 2.29 7.54
N ARG A 99 9.05 3.05 8.60
CA ARG A 99 9.46 2.48 9.90
C ARG A 99 8.35 1.62 10.53
N GLU A 100 7.08 2.00 10.34
CA GLU A 100 5.94 1.27 10.87
C GLU A 100 5.78 -0.06 10.14
N GLU A 101 5.92 -0.07 8.82
CA GLU A 101 5.91 -1.28 8.01
C GLU A 101 7.01 -2.26 8.44
N LYS A 102 8.24 -1.74 8.65
CA LYS A 102 9.38 -2.55 9.09
C LYS A 102 9.15 -3.19 10.46
N LEU A 103 8.59 -2.45 11.40
CA LEU A 103 8.27 -2.96 12.74
C LEU A 103 7.13 -3.95 12.70
N ASP A 104 6.05 -3.63 12.01
CA ASP A 104 4.86 -4.46 11.92
C ASP A 104 5.16 -5.81 11.23
N LEU A 105 5.76 -5.76 10.04
CA LEU A 105 5.96 -6.94 9.21
C LEU A 105 7.19 -7.76 9.58
N CYS A 106 8.25 -7.13 10.09
CA CYS A 106 9.55 -7.77 10.32
C CYS A 106 10.04 -7.68 11.77
N GLY A 107 9.40 -6.90 12.64
CA GLY A 107 9.85 -6.67 14.00
C GLY A 107 11.21 -5.95 14.10
N SER A 108 11.68 -5.31 13.03
CA SER A 108 13.04 -4.74 12.99
C SER A 108 13.14 -3.53 12.07
N LEU A 109 13.64 -2.41 12.59
CA LEU A 109 13.91 -1.19 11.80
C LEU A 109 15.01 -1.37 10.75
N SER A 110 15.87 -2.38 10.89
CA SER A 110 16.92 -2.70 9.93
C SER A 110 16.44 -3.55 8.75
N ALA A 111 15.16 -3.96 8.73
CA ALA A 111 14.58 -4.73 7.65
C ALA A 111 14.73 -4.01 6.30
N LYS A 112 15.03 -4.82 5.26
CA LYS A 112 15.13 -4.37 3.88
C LYS A 112 13.85 -4.73 3.12
N ASP A 113 13.67 -4.21 1.93
CA ASP A 113 12.49 -4.49 1.08
C ASP A 113 12.29 -5.99 0.80
N ALA A 114 13.39 -6.73 0.66
CA ALA A 114 13.35 -8.19 0.51
C ALA A 114 12.76 -8.89 1.74
N ASN A 115 13.06 -8.38 2.96
CA ASN A 115 12.51 -8.93 4.20
C ASN A 115 11.01 -8.63 4.31
N ILE A 116 10.59 -7.40 3.97
CA ILE A 116 9.18 -7.01 3.95
C ILE A 116 8.40 -7.87 2.96
N ARG A 117 8.92 -8.03 1.74
CA ARG A 117 8.30 -8.91 0.74
C ARG A 117 8.17 -10.34 1.24
N GLN A 118 9.23 -10.89 1.84
CA GLN A 118 9.19 -12.26 2.38
C GLN A 118 8.14 -12.39 3.49
N ALA A 119 8.06 -11.43 4.40
CA ALA A 119 7.06 -11.42 5.47
C ALA A 119 5.61 -11.40 4.90
N LEU A 120 5.37 -10.63 3.85
CA LEU A 120 4.07 -10.64 3.15
C LEU A 120 3.77 -12.01 2.53
N VAL A 121 4.76 -12.63 1.87
CA VAL A 121 4.60 -13.97 1.27
C VAL A 121 4.33 -15.02 2.34
N ASP A 122 5.07 -15.01 3.43
CA ASP A 122 4.89 -15.95 4.54
C ASP A 122 3.50 -15.83 5.19
N ARG A 123 2.95 -14.62 5.19
CA ARG A 123 1.63 -14.33 5.76
C ARG A 123 0.47 -14.74 4.85
N TYR A 124 0.51 -14.39 3.57
CA TYR A 124 -0.63 -14.54 2.65
C TYR A 124 -0.49 -15.69 1.64
N ALA A 125 0.71 -16.21 1.45
CA ALA A 125 0.99 -17.29 0.51
C ALA A 125 2.07 -18.26 1.05
N PRO A 126 1.91 -18.77 2.31
CA PRO A 126 2.95 -19.58 2.95
C PRO A 126 3.26 -20.83 2.14
N GLY A 127 4.56 -21.06 1.91
CA GLY A 127 5.05 -22.23 1.17
C GLY A 127 4.76 -22.25 -0.32
N GLN A 128 4.13 -21.21 -0.87
CA GLN A 128 3.85 -21.16 -2.30
C GLN A 128 5.09 -20.73 -3.11
N PRO A 129 5.36 -21.38 -4.26
CA PRO A 129 6.48 -21.02 -5.11
C PRO A 129 6.27 -19.65 -5.77
N TYR A 130 7.35 -19.07 -6.30
CA TYR A 130 7.33 -17.81 -7.06
C TYR A 130 6.69 -16.65 -6.28
N PHE A 131 6.95 -16.55 -4.97
CA PHE A 131 6.36 -15.53 -4.09
C PHE A 131 4.82 -15.54 -4.04
N GLY A 132 4.21 -16.69 -4.23
CA GLY A 132 2.75 -16.82 -4.21
C GLY A 132 2.02 -16.14 -5.37
N LYS A 133 2.72 -15.89 -6.49
CA LYS A 133 2.08 -15.27 -7.67
C LYS A 133 1.18 -16.23 -8.43
N GLY A 134 1.49 -17.52 -8.42
CA GLY A 134 0.79 -18.49 -9.24
C GLY A 134 1.02 -18.28 -10.74
N THR A 135 0.05 -18.66 -11.55
CA THR A 135 0.07 -18.54 -13.00
C THR A 135 -1.20 -17.85 -13.52
N LYS A 136 -1.26 -17.51 -14.82
CA LYS A 136 -2.48 -16.94 -15.42
C LYS A 136 -3.68 -17.89 -15.34
N LYS A 137 -3.44 -19.20 -15.34
CA LYS A 137 -4.50 -20.23 -15.26
C LYS A 137 -4.93 -20.50 -13.82
N ASP A 138 -3.99 -20.33 -12.88
CA ASP A 138 -4.20 -20.54 -11.45
C ASP A 138 -3.50 -19.40 -10.70
N PRO A 139 -4.13 -18.21 -10.62
CA PRO A 139 -3.55 -17.04 -10.00
C PRO A 139 -3.47 -17.19 -8.48
N GLY A 140 -2.27 -17.01 -7.92
CA GLY A 140 -2.06 -16.96 -6.49
C GLY A 140 -2.41 -15.61 -5.89
N PHE A 141 -2.29 -15.48 -4.56
CA PHE A 141 -2.62 -14.24 -3.83
C PHE A 141 -1.88 -13.02 -4.38
N PHE A 142 -0.61 -13.19 -4.79
CA PHE A 142 0.24 -12.13 -5.31
C PHE A 142 0.33 -12.12 -6.86
N TYR A 143 -0.70 -12.63 -7.53
CA TYR A 143 -0.70 -12.58 -8.99
C TYR A 143 -0.60 -11.15 -9.50
N GLY A 144 0.29 -10.90 -10.47
CA GLY A 144 0.52 -9.58 -11.04
C GLY A 144 1.47 -8.66 -10.25
N PHE A 145 1.89 -9.04 -9.05
CA PHE A 145 2.78 -8.19 -8.25
C PHE A 145 4.17 -8.02 -8.84
N ALA A 146 4.64 -6.79 -8.90
CA ALA A 146 6.00 -6.39 -9.28
C ALA A 146 6.38 -5.08 -8.59
N ALA A 147 7.68 -4.80 -8.49
CA ALA A 147 8.24 -3.51 -8.03
C ALA A 147 7.49 -2.89 -6.83
N ASP A 148 7.03 -1.64 -6.98
CA ASP A 148 6.41 -0.84 -5.92
C ASP A 148 5.02 -1.34 -5.46
N MET A 149 4.45 -2.31 -6.16
CA MET A 149 3.21 -2.97 -5.72
C MET A 149 3.38 -3.69 -4.38
N TRP A 150 4.60 -4.21 -4.10
CA TRP A 150 4.94 -4.82 -2.82
C TRP A 150 4.96 -3.79 -1.68
N ALA A 151 5.45 -2.57 -1.98
CA ALA A 151 5.42 -1.47 -1.03
C ALA A 151 3.97 -1.05 -0.71
N ALA A 152 3.13 -0.89 -1.74
CA ALA A 152 1.71 -0.61 -1.53
C ALA A 152 1.00 -1.71 -0.70
N MET A 153 1.36 -2.99 -0.88
CA MET A 153 0.82 -4.07 -0.06
C MET A 153 1.31 -4.01 1.39
N ALA A 154 2.56 -3.59 1.62
CA ALA A 154 3.07 -3.35 2.97
C ALA A 154 2.28 -2.24 3.68
N VAL A 155 2.00 -1.13 2.98
CA VAL A 155 1.14 -0.05 3.46
C VAL A 155 -0.26 -0.59 3.84
N ALA A 156 -0.89 -1.37 2.96
CA ALA A 156 -2.22 -1.94 3.20
C ALA A 156 -2.23 -2.86 4.43
N THR A 157 -1.22 -3.71 4.56
CA THR A 157 -1.11 -4.67 5.67
C THR A 157 -0.87 -3.96 7.00
N THR A 158 0.05 -3.00 7.03
CA THR A 158 0.34 -2.22 8.24
C THR A 158 -0.87 -1.36 8.66
N TYR A 159 -1.57 -0.77 7.70
CA TYR A 159 -2.84 -0.08 7.98
C TYR A 159 -3.86 -1.03 8.61
N PHE A 160 -4.06 -2.19 8.01
CA PHE A 160 -5.00 -3.20 8.49
C PHE A 160 -4.68 -3.63 9.93
N ASP A 161 -3.43 -4.00 10.20
CA ASP A 161 -3.02 -4.45 11.52
C ASP A 161 -3.20 -3.37 12.59
N LYS A 162 -2.77 -2.15 12.28
CA LYS A 162 -2.78 -1.05 13.24
C LYS A 162 -4.16 -0.45 13.48
N TYR A 163 -4.96 -0.25 12.44
CA TYR A 163 -6.20 0.53 12.50
C TYR A 163 -7.47 -0.31 12.44
N ILE A 164 -7.42 -1.49 11.85
CA ILE A 164 -8.56 -2.41 11.80
C ILE A 164 -8.46 -3.42 12.95
N LYS A 165 -7.31 -4.10 13.08
CA LYS A 165 -7.10 -5.08 14.18
C LYS A 165 -6.67 -4.44 15.50
N GLY A 166 -6.17 -3.23 15.49
CA GLY A 166 -5.72 -2.52 16.70
C GLY A 166 -4.42 -3.05 17.31
N VAL A 167 -3.54 -3.63 16.51
CA VAL A 167 -2.20 -4.07 16.95
C VAL A 167 -1.36 -2.85 17.33
N LYS A 168 -0.77 -2.85 18.52
CA LYS A 168 0.19 -1.81 18.93
C LYS A 168 1.58 -2.19 18.43
N LEU A 169 2.19 -1.30 17.64
CA LEU A 169 3.55 -1.44 17.10
C LEU A 169 4.61 -0.96 18.08
#